data_a0f869fcd6d7c94e653498747e495b03
#
_entry.id   a0f869fcd6d7c94e653498747e495b03
#
_cell.length_a   1.000
_cell.length_b   1.000
_cell.length_c   1.000
_cell.angle_alpha   90.00
_cell.angle_beta   90.00
_cell.angle_gamma   90.00
#
_symmetry.space_group_name_H-M   'P 1'
#
loop_
_entity.id
_entity.type
_entity.pdbx_description
1 polymer ?
#
loop_
_entity_poly.entity_id
_entity_poly.type
_entity_poly.pdbx_seq_one_letter_code
_entity_poly.pdbx_strand_id
1 'polypeptide(L)'
;EEVNGYCLKNLQVDWHVYKNGKMTKAIESKTYLDAYYLKRAVMDFIELEQSPEVPDNVEYAIFAGQNACGKDAFAYYPAFFKKITGKEVKIFFVNPTRKRSSARPIYNELFQDDFKLDTTVYNEFINWLN
;
A
#
# COMPACT_ATOMS: atom_id res chain seq x y z
N GLU A 1 5.50 -8.03 -20.12
CA GLU A 1 4.27 -8.75 -19.88
C GLU A 1 3.22 -8.42 -20.94
N GLU A 2 2.58 -9.42 -21.50
CA GLU A 2 1.63 -9.25 -22.58
C GLU A 2 0.22 -9.57 -22.13
N VAL A 3 -0.70 -8.63 -22.34
CA VAL A 3 -2.13 -8.81 -22.05
C VAL A 3 -2.91 -8.46 -23.31
N ASN A 4 -3.68 -9.41 -23.84
CA ASN A 4 -4.47 -9.26 -25.05
C ASN A 4 -3.67 -8.72 -26.25
N GLY A 5 -2.43 -9.16 -26.40
CA GLY A 5 -1.53 -8.71 -27.48
C GLY A 5 -0.84 -7.38 -27.23
N TYR A 6 -1.08 -6.73 -26.08
CA TYR A 6 -0.39 -5.51 -25.71
C TYR A 6 0.66 -5.78 -24.64
N CYS A 7 1.86 -5.23 -24.85
CA CYS A 7 2.93 -5.34 -23.88
C CYS A 7 2.70 -4.32 -22.76
N LEU A 8 2.46 -4.80 -21.54
CA LEU A 8 2.40 -3.93 -20.37
C LEU A 8 3.83 -3.61 -19.92
N LYS A 9 4.06 -2.34 -19.64
CA LYS A 9 5.28 -1.94 -18.95
C LYS A 9 5.29 -2.56 -17.56
N ASN A 10 6.49 -2.76 -17.03
CA ASN A 10 6.70 -3.33 -15.72
C ASN A 10 5.76 -2.73 -14.68
N LEU A 11 4.84 -3.55 -14.18
CA LEU A 11 4.00 -3.18 -13.04
C LEU A 11 4.89 -3.23 -11.81
N GLN A 12 5.26 -2.06 -11.33
CA GLN A 12 6.12 -1.95 -10.15
C GLN A 12 5.35 -1.33 -9.01
N VAL A 13 5.34 -2.03 -7.90
CA VAL A 13 5.12 -1.46 -6.59
C VAL A 13 6.48 -1.27 -5.92
N ASP A 14 6.54 -0.53 -4.80
CA ASP A 14 7.82 -0.17 -4.19
C ASP A 14 8.62 -1.37 -3.72
N TRP A 15 7.95 -2.40 -3.19
CA TRP A 15 8.60 -3.58 -2.62
C TRP A 15 7.92 -4.85 -3.10
N HIS A 16 8.73 -5.76 -3.64
CA HIS A 16 8.31 -7.13 -3.95
C HIS A 16 9.08 -8.06 -3.03
N VAL A 17 8.39 -8.84 -2.24
CA VAL A 17 9.00 -9.80 -1.32
C VAL A 17 8.94 -11.19 -1.94
N TYR A 18 10.08 -11.85 -2.01
CA TYR A 18 10.20 -13.19 -2.58
C TYR A 18 10.61 -14.20 -1.51
N LYS A 19 10.06 -15.38 -1.62
CA LYS A 19 10.45 -16.54 -0.81
C LYS A 19 10.58 -17.74 -1.74
N ASN A 20 11.75 -18.38 -1.72
CA ASN A 20 12.04 -19.52 -2.60
C ASN A 20 11.79 -19.21 -4.09
N GLY A 21 12.17 -18.00 -4.52
CA GLY A 21 12.05 -17.56 -5.91
C GLY A 21 10.65 -17.15 -6.35
N LYS A 22 9.67 -17.17 -5.44
CA LYS A 22 8.28 -16.77 -5.73
C LYS A 22 7.91 -15.52 -4.93
N MET A 23 7.19 -14.60 -5.59
CA MET A 23 6.68 -13.41 -4.91
C MET A 23 5.61 -13.81 -3.90
N THR A 24 5.76 -13.33 -2.67
CA THR A 24 4.82 -13.60 -1.58
C THR A 24 4.07 -12.37 -1.13
N LYS A 25 4.67 -11.19 -1.30
CA LYS A 25 4.08 -9.92 -0.86
C LYS A 25 4.44 -8.79 -1.81
N ALA A 26 3.53 -7.85 -1.94
CA ALA A 26 3.72 -6.60 -2.67
C ALA A 26 3.32 -5.44 -1.77
N ILE A 27 4.16 -4.42 -1.67
CA ILE A 27 4.02 -3.34 -0.70
C ILE A 27 4.24 -1.99 -1.37
N GLU A 28 3.33 -1.05 -1.11
CA GLU A 28 3.51 0.36 -1.43
C GLU A 28 3.90 1.13 -0.18
N SER A 29 4.90 2.01 -0.31
CA SER A 29 5.36 2.89 0.77
C SER A 29 5.01 4.33 0.46
N LYS A 30 4.45 5.03 1.44
CA LYS A 30 4.09 6.45 1.33
C LYS A 30 4.42 7.17 2.63
N THR A 31 4.92 8.40 2.54
CA THR A 31 5.08 9.25 3.73
C THR A 31 3.73 9.62 4.32
N TYR A 32 2.73 9.77 3.47
CA TYR A 32 1.34 9.94 3.88
C TYR A 32 0.43 9.24 2.87
N LEU A 33 -0.74 8.86 3.31
CA LEU A 33 -1.74 8.22 2.47
C LEU A 33 -2.98 9.08 2.41
N ASP A 34 -3.27 9.63 1.23
CA ASP A 34 -4.53 10.31 0.95
C ASP A 34 -5.40 9.44 0.02
N ALA A 35 -6.59 9.95 -0.31
CA ALA A 35 -7.52 9.21 -1.15
C ALA A 35 -6.94 8.89 -2.54
N TYR A 36 -6.18 9.82 -3.12
CA TYR A 36 -5.57 9.63 -4.42
C TYR A 36 -4.51 8.53 -4.40
N TYR A 37 -3.62 8.56 -3.42
CA TYR A 37 -2.57 7.55 -3.29
C TYR A 37 -3.15 6.18 -2.92
N LEU A 38 -4.19 6.15 -2.09
CA LEU A 38 -4.88 4.90 -1.77
C LEU A 38 -5.52 4.29 -3.01
N LYS A 39 -6.24 5.08 -3.79
CA LYS A 39 -6.82 4.63 -5.06
C LYS A 39 -5.75 4.06 -5.99
N ARG A 40 -4.67 4.80 -6.16
CA ARG A 40 -3.58 4.40 -7.06
C ARG A 40 -2.93 3.09 -6.61
N ALA A 41 -2.64 2.95 -5.32
CA ALA A 41 -2.06 1.72 -4.79
C ALA A 41 -2.98 0.52 -5.01
N VAL A 42 -4.27 0.69 -4.73
CA VAL A 42 -5.26 -0.37 -4.93
C VAL A 42 -5.35 -0.77 -6.41
N MET A 43 -5.35 0.19 -7.33
CA MET A 43 -5.40 -0.11 -8.76
C MET A 43 -4.13 -0.83 -9.22
N ASP A 44 -2.96 -0.43 -8.74
CA ASP A 44 -1.70 -1.12 -9.05
C ASP A 44 -1.73 -2.57 -8.52
N PHE A 45 -2.26 -2.79 -7.32
CA PHE A 45 -2.40 -4.13 -6.76
C PHE A 45 -3.38 -5.00 -7.55
N ILE A 46 -4.48 -4.43 -8.04
CA ILE A 46 -5.43 -5.15 -8.89
C ILE A 46 -4.73 -5.60 -10.19
N GLU A 47 -3.96 -4.72 -10.81
CA GLU A 47 -3.21 -5.05 -12.00
C GLU A 47 -2.20 -6.17 -11.76
N LEU A 48 -1.49 -6.12 -10.63
CA LEU A 48 -0.58 -7.20 -10.24
C LEU A 48 -1.32 -8.52 -10.04
N GLU A 49 -2.44 -8.49 -9.35
CA GLU A 49 -3.23 -9.70 -9.05
C GLU A 49 -3.75 -10.37 -10.31
N GLN A 50 -4.01 -9.60 -11.35
CA GLN A 50 -4.46 -10.12 -12.63
C GLN A 50 -3.34 -10.56 -13.55
N SER A 51 -2.10 -10.30 -13.19
CA SER A 51 -0.95 -10.75 -13.96
C SER A 51 -0.78 -12.26 -13.83
N PRO A 52 -0.63 -13.01 -14.95
CA PRO A 52 -0.47 -14.46 -14.90
C PRO A 52 0.86 -14.89 -14.25
N GLU A 53 1.82 -13.99 -14.14
CA GLU A 53 3.12 -14.27 -13.53
C GLU A 53 3.11 -14.14 -12.01
N VAL A 54 2.08 -13.50 -11.45
CA VAL A 54 1.97 -13.28 -10.01
C VAL A 54 1.25 -14.48 -9.37
N PRO A 55 1.86 -15.11 -8.35
CA PRO A 55 1.21 -16.23 -7.66
C PRO A 55 -0.11 -15.84 -7.00
N ASP A 56 -1.04 -16.78 -6.93
CA ASP A 56 -2.38 -16.55 -6.38
C ASP A 56 -2.38 -16.20 -4.89
N ASN A 57 -1.34 -16.55 -4.17
CA ASN A 57 -1.25 -16.37 -2.72
C ASN A 57 -0.48 -15.09 -2.30
N VAL A 58 -0.23 -14.17 -3.21
CA VAL A 58 0.43 -12.91 -2.88
C VAL A 58 -0.45 -12.07 -1.95
N GLU A 59 0.15 -11.52 -0.92
CA GLU A 59 -0.48 -10.60 0.01
C GLU A 59 -0.05 -9.16 -0.27
N TYR A 60 -0.93 -8.21 0.00
CA TYR A 60 -0.75 -6.79 -0.35
C TYR A 60 -0.84 -5.92 0.87
N ALA A 61 0.06 -4.93 0.96
CA ALA A 61 0.03 -3.95 2.04
C ALA A 61 0.48 -2.57 1.57
N ILE A 62 0.00 -1.57 2.29
CA ILE A 62 0.48 -0.20 2.21
C ILE A 62 1.15 0.13 3.54
N PHE A 63 2.39 0.58 3.46
CA PHE A 63 3.16 1.05 4.61
C PHE A 63 3.26 2.57 4.51
N ALA A 64 2.61 3.29 5.40
CA ALA A 64 2.50 4.74 5.33
C ALA A 64 2.86 5.40 6.66
N GLY A 65 3.35 6.63 6.58
CA GLY A 65 3.62 7.43 7.77
C GLY A 65 2.33 7.96 8.37
N GLN A 66 1.65 8.83 7.65
CA GLN A 66 0.47 9.55 8.13
C GLN A 66 -0.80 9.14 7.40
N ASN A 67 -1.92 9.19 8.11
CA ASN A 67 -3.23 9.00 7.52
C ASN A 67 -3.84 10.35 7.14
N ALA A 68 -3.95 10.60 5.83
CA ALA A 68 -4.60 11.79 5.27
C ALA A 68 -5.86 11.42 4.45
N CYS A 69 -6.34 10.17 4.58
CA CYS A 69 -7.54 9.72 3.89
C CYS A 69 -8.81 10.21 4.56
N GLY A 70 -9.80 10.61 3.76
CA GLY A 70 -11.17 10.73 4.24
C GLY A 70 -11.76 9.36 4.56
N LYS A 71 -12.74 9.33 5.46
CA LYS A 71 -13.39 8.07 5.89
C LYS A 71 -13.97 7.28 4.74
N ASP A 72 -14.62 7.95 3.79
CA ASP A 72 -15.31 7.29 2.69
C ASP A 72 -14.33 6.59 1.74
N ALA A 73 -13.25 7.29 1.38
CA ALA A 73 -12.21 6.71 0.52
C ALA A 73 -11.51 5.54 1.22
N PHE A 74 -11.23 5.69 2.50
CA PHE A 74 -10.56 4.66 3.29
C PHE A 74 -11.41 3.38 3.41
N ALA A 75 -12.72 3.54 3.48
CA ALA A 75 -13.64 2.40 3.48
C ALA A 75 -13.84 1.80 2.09
N TYR A 76 -13.95 2.67 1.07
CA TYR A 76 -14.33 2.26 -0.29
C TYR A 76 -13.24 1.46 -1.01
N TYR A 77 -12.01 1.98 -1.06
CA TYR A 77 -10.99 1.36 -1.93
C TYR A 77 -10.52 -0.02 -1.45
N PRO A 78 -10.29 -0.27 -0.17
CA PRO A 78 -10.02 -1.63 0.30
C PRO A 78 -11.20 -2.59 0.05
N ALA A 79 -12.43 -2.14 0.23
CA ALA A 79 -13.62 -2.94 -0.06
C ALA A 79 -13.73 -3.26 -1.56
N PHE A 80 -13.42 -2.30 -2.42
CA PHE A 80 -13.38 -2.51 -3.86
C PHE A 80 -12.33 -3.55 -4.24
N PHE A 81 -11.13 -3.46 -3.66
CA PHE A 81 -10.08 -4.45 -3.88
C PHE A 81 -10.54 -5.85 -3.49
N LYS A 82 -11.16 -5.98 -2.32
CA LYS A 82 -11.69 -7.26 -1.85
C LYS A 82 -12.77 -7.81 -2.77
N LYS A 83 -13.65 -6.95 -3.28
CA LYS A 83 -14.69 -7.34 -4.21
C LYS A 83 -14.11 -7.90 -5.52
N ILE A 84 -13.06 -7.27 -6.04
CA ILE A 84 -12.44 -7.66 -7.31
C ILE A 84 -11.54 -8.89 -7.15
N THR A 85 -10.77 -8.97 -6.07
CA THR A 85 -9.71 -9.98 -5.91
C THR A 85 -10.01 -11.06 -4.87
N GLY A 86 -10.95 -10.80 -3.97
CA GLY A 86 -11.19 -11.66 -2.81
C GLY A 86 -10.19 -11.48 -1.68
N LYS A 87 -9.24 -10.59 -1.82
CA LYS A 87 -8.14 -10.38 -0.88
C LYS A 87 -8.27 -9.07 -0.11
N GLU A 88 -7.64 -9.02 1.06
CA GLU A 88 -7.53 -7.82 1.86
C GLU A 88 -6.28 -7.02 1.49
N VAL A 89 -6.36 -5.69 1.59
CA VAL A 89 -5.19 -4.83 1.62
C VAL A 89 -4.91 -4.46 3.07
N LYS A 90 -3.73 -4.80 3.56
CA LYS A 90 -3.30 -4.37 4.90
C LYS A 90 -2.72 -2.97 4.82
N ILE A 91 -3.06 -2.13 5.79
CA ILE A 91 -2.55 -0.77 5.85
C ILE A 91 -1.92 -0.54 7.21
N PHE A 92 -0.63 -0.19 7.20
CA PHE A 92 0.15 0.07 8.42
C PHE A 92 0.51 1.54 8.46
N PHE A 93 -0.05 2.27 9.43
CA PHE A 93 0.31 3.66 9.68
C PHE A 93 1.30 3.73 10.82
N VAL A 94 2.53 4.13 10.55
CA VAL A 94 3.58 4.20 11.57
C VAL A 94 3.61 5.52 12.32
N ASN A 95 2.80 6.49 11.90
CA ASN A 95 2.57 7.72 12.64
C ASN A 95 1.09 8.09 12.64
N PRO A 96 0.20 7.23 13.22
CA PRO A 96 -1.25 7.42 13.12
C PRO A 96 -1.78 8.60 13.92
N THR A 97 -1.02 9.09 14.90
CA THR A 97 -1.45 10.19 15.77
C THR A 97 -1.34 11.56 15.12
N ARG A 98 -0.55 11.65 14.03
CA ARG A 98 -0.36 12.92 13.34
C ARG A 98 -1.32 13.02 12.16
N LYS A 99 -2.31 13.92 12.29
CA LYS A 99 -3.23 14.22 11.20
C LYS A 99 -2.73 15.41 10.43
N ARG A 100 -2.85 15.33 9.11
CA ARG A 100 -2.51 16.46 8.25
C ARG A 100 -3.69 17.40 8.12
N SER A 101 -3.38 18.70 8.13
CA SER A 101 -4.36 19.78 7.95
C SER A 101 -4.59 20.13 6.48
N SER A 102 -3.75 19.68 5.56
CA SER A 102 -3.83 20.00 4.13
C SER A 102 -3.68 18.75 3.25
N ALA A 103 -4.14 18.86 1.99
CA ALA A 103 -4.07 17.76 1.03
C ALA A 103 -2.65 17.37 0.61
N ARG A 104 -1.68 18.28 0.81
CA ARG A 104 -0.27 18.02 0.50
C ARG A 104 0.59 18.33 1.73
N PRO A 105 1.59 17.46 2.04
CA PRO A 105 2.50 17.77 3.12
C PRO A 105 3.35 18.97 2.74
N ILE A 106 3.47 19.89 3.67
CA ILE A 106 4.56 20.86 3.64
C ILE A 106 5.80 20.07 4.07
N TYR A 107 6.88 20.18 3.31
CA TYR A 107 8.10 19.42 3.57
C TYR A 107 8.55 19.47 5.03
N ASN A 108 8.43 20.65 5.65
CA ASN A 108 8.79 20.85 7.05
C ASN A 108 7.93 20.06 8.04
N GLU A 109 6.67 19.75 7.70
CA GLU A 109 5.78 18.97 8.57
C GLU A 109 6.22 17.51 8.68
N LEU A 110 6.86 16.99 7.62
CA LEU A 110 7.31 15.60 7.59
C LEU A 110 8.55 15.36 8.45
N PHE A 111 9.31 16.39 8.73
CA PHE A 111 10.60 16.32 9.44
C PHE A 111 10.60 17.09 10.75
N GLN A 112 9.42 17.34 11.32
CA GLN A 112 9.32 17.97 12.64
C GLN A 112 9.68 17.00 13.75
N ASP A 113 10.11 17.53 14.88
CA ASP A 113 10.55 16.74 16.04
C ASP A 113 9.44 15.87 16.65
N ASP A 114 8.17 16.19 16.37
CA ASP A 114 7.03 15.40 16.83
C ASP A 114 6.71 14.20 15.92
N PHE A 115 7.48 13.99 14.87
CA PHE A 115 7.35 12.79 14.04
C PHE A 115 7.88 11.59 14.80
N LYS A 116 6.97 10.82 15.38
CA LYS A 116 7.32 9.65 16.19
C LYS A 116 6.83 8.37 15.51
N LEU A 117 7.74 7.41 15.42
CA LEU A 117 7.40 6.08 14.94
C LEU A 117 6.51 5.37 15.97
N ASP A 118 5.36 4.86 15.51
CA ASP A 118 4.57 3.94 16.33
C ASP A 118 5.23 2.56 16.26
N THR A 119 5.95 2.20 17.32
CA THR A 119 6.72 0.96 17.36
C THR A 119 5.84 -0.28 17.36
N THR A 120 4.63 -0.20 17.90
CA THR A 120 3.67 -1.30 17.87
C THR A 120 3.27 -1.64 16.44
N VAL A 121 2.87 -0.62 15.67
CA VAL A 121 2.50 -0.80 14.26
C VAL A 121 3.70 -1.26 13.43
N TYR A 122 4.87 -0.68 13.69
CA TYR A 122 6.09 -1.11 13.02
C TYR A 122 6.39 -2.58 13.25
N ASN A 123 6.26 -3.06 14.50
CA ASN A 123 6.48 -4.45 14.83
C ASN A 123 5.42 -5.37 14.19
N GLU A 124 4.17 -4.93 14.11
CA GLU A 124 3.12 -5.67 13.39
C GLU A 124 3.47 -5.83 11.91
N PHE A 125 3.99 -4.78 11.30
CA PHE A 125 4.45 -4.83 9.91
C PHE A 125 5.60 -5.81 9.73
N ILE A 126 6.61 -5.75 10.60
CA ILE A 126 7.76 -6.67 10.55
C ILE A 126 7.30 -8.11 10.72
N ASN A 127 6.38 -8.38 11.66
CA ASN A 127 5.83 -9.72 11.85
C ASN A 127 5.05 -10.20 10.62
N TRP A 128 4.31 -9.32 10.00
CA TRP A 128 3.59 -9.65 8.77
C TRP A 128 4.54 -9.98 7.61
N LEU A 129 5.67 -9.27 7.52
CA LEU A 129 6.69 -9.54 6.50
C LEU A 129 7.29 -10.95 6.61
N ASN A 130 7.43 -11.44 7.82
CA ASN A 130 8.01 -12.76 8.09
C ASN A 130 6.91 -13.82 8.08
#